data_af3275a7bf7c9277eabfb1454a3f3221
#
_entry.id   af3275a7bf7c9277eabfb1454a3f3221
#
_cell.length_a   1.000
_cell.length_b   1.000
_cell.length_c   1.000
_cell.angle_alpha   90.00
_cell.angle_beta   90.00
_cell.angle_gamma   90.00
#
_symmetry.space_group_name_H-M   'P 1'
#
loop_
_entity.id
_entity.type
_entity.pdbx_description
1 polymer ?
#
loop_
_entity_poly.entity_id
_entity_poly.type
_entity_poly.pdbx_seq_one_letter_code
_entity_poly.pdbx_strand_id
1 'polypeptide(L)'
;GWNMDNQLGKHIPALFIALFAAVALALLALELYRKRPSESAGKAMAFKWSMMPIRVLLVFAFGMGGAMFFWLLQSTIVWLVFGAVMGSLISHCVIEIIYNFDFKKLLSHKLQYAGCLACVLLAVMAFRFDWFRYDSYVPDEGKVAEAAVEIRLDSGWANFLEIEPKEDGTLGITYYDGVEILPDHMHITNLAPVLRIAEQGRDEALERRDKQMRRFTDHETAAG
;
A
#
# COMPACT_ATOMS: atom_id res chain seq x y z
N GLY A 1 -0.98 30.71 -12.90
CA GLY A 1 -2.14 30.32 -12.09
C GLY A 1 -2.36 28.85 -12.25
N TRP A 2 -2.38 28.13 -11.17
CA TRP A 2 -2.74 26.70 -11.16
C TRP A 2 -4.10 26.55 -11.81
N ASN A 3 -4.22 25.72 -12.84
CA ASN A 3 -5.48 25.35 -13.44
C ASN A 3 -6.31 24.51 -12.47
N MET A 4 -6.72 25.11 -11.37
CA MET A 4 -7.60 24.46 -10.38
C MET A 4 -8.92 24.02 -11.00
N ASP A 5 -9.41 24.74 -12.01
CA ASP A 5 -10.71 24.46 -12.63
C ASP A 5 -10.73 23.15 -13.42
N ASN A 6 -9.62 22.77 -14.07
CA ASN A 6 -9.52 21.51 -14.82
C ASN A 6 -9.28 20.29 -13.91
N GLN A 7 -8.60 20.47 -12.82
CA GLN A 7 -8.37 19.40 -11.82
C GLN A 7 -9.66 19.17 -11.01
N LEU A 8 -10.37 20.22 -10.60
CA LEU A 8 -11.64 20.07 -9.87
C LEU A 8 -12.68 19.29 -10.67
N GLY A 9 -12.79 19.56 -11.98
CA GLY A 9 -13.76 18.86 -12.84
C GLY A 9 -13.56 17.35 -12.92
N LYS A 10 -12.31 16.88 -12.93
CA LYS A 10 -11.97 15.44 -12.96
C LYS A 10 -12.28 14.74 -11.63
N HIS A 11 -12.23 15.47 -10.51
CA HIS A 11 -12.43 14.88 -9.17
C HIS A 11 -13.86 15.04 -8.64
N ILE A 12 -14.72 15.82 -9.30
CA ILE A 12 -16.12 15.99 -8.90
C ILE A 12 -16.86 14.66 -8.70
N PRO A 13 -16.78 13.67 -9.62
CA PRO A 13 -17.46 12.39 -9.41
C PRO A 13 -16.93 11.64 -8.19
N ALA A 14 -15.62 11.68 -7.97
CA ALA A 14 -15.00 11.04 -6.79
C ALA A 14 -15.42 11.70 -5.48
N LEU A 15 -15.57 13.04 -5.47
CA LEU A 15 -16.08 13.79 -4.32
C LEU A 15 -17.54 13.43 -4.01
N PHE A 16 -18.40 13.28 -5.04
CA PHE A 16 -19.78 12.84 -4.83
C PHE A 16 -19.85 11.42 -4.29
N ILE A 17 -19.03 10.49 -4.79
CA ILE A 17 -18.96 9.12 -4.27
C ILE A 17 -18.48 9.12 -2.82
N ALA A 18 -17.46 9.90 -2.49
CA ALA A 18 -16.94 10.03 -1.12
C ALA A 18 -17.99 10.64 -0.18
N LEU A 19 -18.69 11.67 -0.62
CA LEU A 19 -19.77 12.30 0.15
C LEU A 19 -20.92 11.31 0.38
N PHE A 20 -21.34 10.59 -0.66
CA PHE A 20 -22.39 9.57 -0.54
C PHE A 20 -21.98 8.46 0.43
N ALA A 21 -20.74 7.96 0.32
CA ALA A 21 -20.19 6.97 1.25
C ALA A 21 -20.15 7.49 2.69
N ALA A 22 -19.74 8.73 2.90
CA ALA A 22 -19.73 9.36 4.22
C ALA A 22 -21.12 9.47 4.84
N VAL A 23 -22.13 9.90 4.05
CA VAL A 23 -23.53 9.96 4.48
C VAL A 23 -24.07 8.56 4.80
N ALA A 24 -23.82 7.58 3.94
CA ALA A 24 -24.24 6.19 4.18
C ALA A 24 -23.62 5.62 5.47
N LEU A 25 -22.34 5.86 5.71
CA LEU A 25 -21.65 5.47 6.95
C LEU A 25 -22.22 6.18 8.17
N ALA A 26 -22.55 7.48 8.05
CA ALA A 26 -23.15 8.24 9.16
C ALA A 26 -24.56 7.71 9.51
N LEU A 27 -25.37 7.38 8.50
CA LEU A 27 -26.69 6.79 8.70
C LEU A 27 -26.60 5.39 9.33
N LEU A 28 -25.66 4.57 8.87
CA LEU A 28 -25.36 3.25 9.44
C LEU A 28 -24.92 3.38 10.91
N ALA A 29 -24.02 4.31 11.20
CA ALA A 29 -23.56 4.59 12.56
C ALA A 29 -24.71 5.02 13.47
N LEU A 30 -25.62 5.89 12.98
CA LEU A 30 -26.81 6.34 13.71
C LEU A 30 -27.74 5.17 14.01
N GLU A 31 -27.98 4.29 13.04
CA GLU A 31 -28.82 3.10 13.18
C GLU A 31 -28.24 2.12 14.20
N LEU A 32 -26.92 1.88 14.12
CA LEU A 32 -26.20 1.05 15.09
C LEU A 32 -26.22 1.67 16.50
N TYR A 33 -26.12 3.00 16.59
CA TYR A 33 -26.23 3.70 17.88
C TYR A 33 -27.62 3.51 18.50
N ARG A 34 -28.68 3.63 17.70
CA ARG A 34 -30.07 3.41 18.18
C ARG A 34 -30.31 1.97 18.66
N LYS A 35 -29.67 1.00 18.01
CA LYS A 35 -29.76 -0.44 18.35
C LYS A 35 -28.84 -0.87 19.48
N ARG A 36 -28.04 0.05 20.03
CA ARG A 36 -27.09 -0.25 21.10
C ARG A 36 -27.81 -0.70 22.36
N PRO A 37 -27.51 -1.90 22.90
CA PRO A 37 -28.09 -2.35 24.17
C PRO A 37 -27.66 -1.45 25.31
N SER A 38 -28.59 -1.06 26.17
CA SER A 38 -28.30 -0.24 27.37
C SER A 38 -27.31 -0.90 28.35
N GLU A 39 -27.26 -2.25 28.32
CA GLU A 39 -26.33 -3.04 29.15
C GLU A 39 -24.87 -3.01 28.67
N SER A 40 -24.59 -2.37 27.55
CA SER A 40 -23.22 -2.24 27.03
C SER A 40 -22.43 -1.08 27.64
N ALA A 41 -23.03 -0.33 28.55
CA ALA A 41 -22.33 0.72 29.29
C ALA A 41 -21.21 0.09 30.15
N GLY A 42 -19.96 0.55 29.92
CA GLY A 42 -18.77 0.01 30.58
C GLY A 42 -18.10 -1.17 29.88
N LYS A 43 -18.62 -1.64 28.72
CA LYS A 43 -17.96 -2.64 27.89
C LYS A 43 -17.23 -1.96 26.72
N ALA A 44 -16.08 -2.51 26.33
CA ALA A 44 -15.30 -1.97 25.21
C ALA A 44 -16.05 -2.00 23.88
N MET A 45 -16.97 -2.97 23.69
CA MET A 45 -17.76 -3.13 22.46
C MET A 45 -19.23 -3.31 22.76
N ALA A 46 -20.06 -2.58 22.00
CA ALA A 46 -21.52 -2.64 22.11
C ALA A 46 -22.11 -3.97 21.62
N PHE A 47 -21.49 -4.57 20.59
CA PHE A 47 -21.95 -5.80 19.95
C PHE A 47 -20.87 -6.87 20.01
N LYS A 48 -21.20 -8.02 20.60
CA LYS A 48 -20.25 -9.16 20.72
C LYS A 48 -19.83 -9.73 19.36
N TRP A 49 -20.72 -9.72 18.36
CA TRP A 49 -20.44 -10.25 17.04
C TRP A 49 -19.42 -9.41 16.24
N SER A 50 -19.30 -8.13 16.55
CA SER A 50 -18.32 -7.26 15.89
C SER A 50 -16.91 -7.38 16.46
N MET A 51 -16.73 -8.03 17.60
CA MET A 51 -15.41 -8.20 18.23
C MET A 51 -14.43 -8.99 17.36
N MET A 52 -14.92 -10.08 16.73
CA MET A 52 -14.07 -10.95 15.93
C MET A 52 -13.59 -10.28 14.62
N PRO A 53 -14.46 -9.71 13.76
CA PRO A 53 -14.01 -9.08 12.53
C PRO A 53 -13.10 -7.86 12.78
N ILE A 54 -13.39 -7.06 13.81
CA ILE A 54 -12.53 -5.92 14.17
C ILE A 54 -11.16 -6.39 14.63
N ARG A 55 -11.10 -7.45 15.47
CA ARG A 55 -9.83 -8.06 15.88
C ARG A 55 -9.01 -8.51 14.67
N VAL A 56 -9.61 -9.29 13.77
CA VAL A 56 -8.92 -9.82 12.58
C VAL A 56 -8.39 -8.66 11.73
N LEU A 57 -9.22 -7.65 11.48
CA LEU A 57 -8.84 -6.49 10.67
C LEU A 57 -7.68 -5.70 11.29
N LEU A 58 -7.74 -5.43 12.58
CA LEU A 58 -6.69 -4.68 13.28
C LEU A 58 -5.39 -5.47 13.36
N VAL A 59 -5.44 -6.77 13.73
CA VAL A 59 -4.26 -7.63 13.78
C VAL A 59 -3.62 -7.73 12.40
N PHE A 60 -4.41 -7.87 11.34
CA PHE A 60 -3.92 -7.90 9.97
C PHE A 60 -3.29 -6.56 9.55
N ALA A 61 -3.97 -5.45 9.80
CA ALA A 61 -3.47 -4.11 9.44
C ALA A 61 -2.15 -3.78 10.15
N PHE A 62 -2.07 -4.02 11.46
CA PHE A 62 -0.84 -3.77 12.23
C PHE A 62 0.26 -4.79 11.92
N GLY A 63 -0.08 -6.03 11.60
CA GLY A 63 0.87 -7.02 11.11
C GLY A 63 1.51 -6.62 9.79
N MET A 64 0.70 -6.19 8.81
CA MET A 64 1.19 -5.68 7.53
C MET A 64 1.97 -4.37 7.68
N GLY A 65 1.47 -3.44 8.52
CA GLY A 65 2.16 -2.19 8.82
C GLY A 65 3.52 -2.41 9.49
N GLY A 66 3.60 -3.36 10.43
CA GLY A 66 4.86 -3.78 11.06
C GLY A 66 5.83 -4.39 10.04
N ALA A 67 5.35 -5.27 9.16
CA ALA A 67 6.15 -5.84 8.09
C ALA A 67 6.75 -4.75 7.20
N MET A 68 5.92 -3.81 6.74
CA MET A 68 6.36 -2.71 5.88
C MET A 68 7.34 -1.78 6.61
N PHE A 69 7.08 -1.44 7.87
CA PHE A 69 7.95 -0.59 8.67
C PHE A 69 9.37 -1.16 8.79
N PHE A 70 9.48 -2.43 9.18
CA PHE A 70 10.78 -3.08 9.33
C PHE A 70 11.46 -3.34 7.98
N TRP A 71 10.70 -3.56 6.91
CA TRP A 71 11.23 -3.63 5.55
C TRP A 71 11.87 -2.30 5.13
N LEU A 72 11.24 -1.17 5.40
CA LEU A 72 11.79 0.16 5.09
C LEU A 72 13.09 0.45 5.85
N LEU A 73 13.24 -0.08 7.07
CA LEU A 73 14.46 0.12 7.86
C LEU A 73 15.64 -0.72 7.39
N GLN A 74 15.42 -1.98 7.01
CA GLN A 74 16.49 -2.94 6.79
C GLN A 74 16.47 -3.62 5.41
N SER A 75 15.40 -3.47 4.65
CA SER A 75 15.18 -4.06 3.32
C SER A 75 15.43 -5.57 3.23
N THR A 76 15.20 -6.30 4.35
CA THR A 76 15.56 -7.69 4.53
C THR A 76 14.34 -8.53 4.89
N ILE A 77 14.20 -9.74 4.31
CA ILE A 77 13.03 -10.60 4.54
C ILE A 77 12.87 -11.00 6.02
N VAL A 78 13.99 -11.19 6.73
CA VAL A 78 13.98 -11.52 8.17
C VAL A 78 13.31 -10.39 8.96
N TRP A 79 13.69 -9.14 8.70
CA TRP A 79 13.10 -7.99 9.35
C TRP A 79 11.65 -7.77 8.96
N LEU A 80 11.30 -8.07 7.71
CA LEU A 80 9.92 -8.02 7.23
C LEU A 80 9.04 -9.04 7.98
N VAL A 81 9.49 -10.30 8.11
CA VAL A 81 8.78 -11.34 8.87
C VAL A 81 8.75 -11.01 10.36
N PHE A 82 9.85 -10.53 10.92
CA PHE A 82 9.92 -10.07 12.32
C PHE A 82 8.88 -8.97 12.57
N GLY A 83 8.82 -7.96 11.69
CA GLY A 83 7.84 -6.88 11.78
C GLY A 83 6.40 -7.37 11.69
N ALA A 84 6.10 -8.32 10.80
CA ALA A 84 4.80 -8.95 10.68
C ALA A 84 4.38 -9.65 11.98
N VAL A 85 5.27 -10.44 12.57
CA VAL A 85 5.02 -11.18 13.81
C VAL A 85 4.84 -10.21 14.98
N MET A 86 5.75 -9.26 15.13
CA MET A 86 5.70 -8.31 16.26
C MET A 86 4.51 -7.36 16.16
N GLY A 87 4.23 -6.82 14.97
CA GLY A 87 3.08 -5.95 14.74
C GLY A 87 1.75 -6.65 15.03
N SER A 88 1.58 -7.88 14.54
CA SER A 88 0.38 -8.68 14.81
C SER A 88 0.27 -9.08 16.28
N LEU A 89 1.37 -9.44 16.94
CA LEU A 89 1.38 -9.83 18.35
C LEU A 89 1.00 -8.65 19.25
N ILE A 90 1.63 -7.49 19.06
CA ILE A 90 1.34 -6.29 19.83
C ILE A 90 -0.13 -5.90 19.66
N SER A 91 -0.63 -5.86 18.43
CA SER A 91 -2.03 -5.54 18.15
C SER A 91 -2.99 -6.53 18.83
N HIS A 92 -2.70 -7.83 18.74
CA HIS A 92 -3.51 -8.86 19.41
C HIS A 92 -3.55 -8.66 20.92
N CYS A 93 -2.39 -8.43 21.55
CA CYS A 93 -2.31 -8.19 22.99
C CYS A 93 -3.09 -6.93 23.41
N VAL A 94 -2.95 -5.83 22.66
CA VAL A 94 -3.67 -4.58 22.94
C VAL A 94 -5.18 -4.80 22.84
N ILE A 95 -5.65 -5.51 21.81
CA ILE A 95 -7.08 -5.78 21.64
C ILE A 95 -7.61 -6.67 22.76
N GLU A 96 -6.88 -7.69 23.18
CA GLU A 96 -7.29 -8.55 24.30
C GLU A 96 -7.40 -7.77 25.62
N ILE A 97 -6.45 -6.84 25.86
CA ILE A 97 -6.54 -5.96 27.04
C ILE A 97 -7.79 -5.09 26.97
N ILE A 98 -8.05 -4.46 25.83
CA ILE A 98 -9.21 -3.58 25.64
C ILE A 98 -10.52 -4.36 25.80
N TYR A 99 -10.61 -5.58 25.25
CA TYR A 99 -11.85 -6.36 25.29
C TYR A 99 -12.13 -6.98 26.65
N ASN A 100 -11.10 -7.41 27.37
CA ASN A 100 -11.27 -8.15 28.63
C ASN A 100 -10.96 -7.30 29.86
N PHE A 101 -10.31 -6.14 29.74
CA PHE A 101 -9.79 -5.33 30.83
C PHE A 101 -8.94 -6.14 31.84
N ASP A 102 -8.29 -7.22 31.36
CA ASP A 102 -7.54 -8.16 32.19
C ASP A 102 -6.27 -8.62 31.47
N PHE A 103 -5.12 -8.25 32.02
CA PHE A 103 -3.80 -8.61 31.50
C PHE A 103 -3.53 -10.13 31.55
N LYS A 104 -4.22 -10.89 32.40
CA LYS A 104 -4.06 -12.35 32.48
C LYS A 104 -4.63 -13.09 31.25
N LYS A 105 -5.47 -12.41 30.46
CA LYS A 105 -6.13 -12.97 29.29
C LYS A 105 -5.48 -12.60 27.95
N LEU A 106 -4.26 -12.05 27.98
CA LEU A 106 -3.51 -11.62 26.79
C LEU A 106 -3.45 -12.66 25.66
N LEU A 107 -3.40 -13.93 26.01
CA LEU A 107 -3.29 -15.03 25.04
C LEU A 107 -4.51 -15.97 25.10
N SER A 108 -5.70 -15.46 25.45
CA SER A 108 -6.91 -16.29 25.59
C SER A 108 -7.36 -16.90 24.25
N HIS A 109 -7.18 -16.19 23.13
CA HIS A 109 -7.64 -16.60 21.80
C HIS A 109 -6.47 -17.00 20.89
N LYS A 110 -5.56 -17.86 21.38
CA LYS A 110 -4.32 -18.28 20.65
C LYS A 110 -4.59 -18.80 19.25
N LEU A 111 -5.67 -19.58 19.07
CA LEU A 111 -6.00 -20.15 17.76
C LEU A 111 -6.44 -19.08 16.75
N GLN A 112 -7.19 -18.06 17.21
CA GLN A 112 -7.56 -16.94 16.36
C GLN A 112 -6.35 -16.09 15.99
N TYR A 113 -5.46 -15.85 16.94
CA TYR A 113 -4.19 -15.17 16.66
C TYR A 113 -3.34 -15.93 15.64
N ALA A 114 -3.17 -17.24 15.82
CA ALA A 114 -2.43 -18.09 14.88
C ALA A 114 -3.03 -18.02 13.45
N GLY A 115 -4.36 -18.05 13.33
CA GLY A 115 -5.05 -17.87 12.05
C GLY A 115 -4.78 -16.50 11.42
N CYS A 116 -4.87 -15.42 12.22
CA CYS A 116 -4.59 -14.06 11.74
C CYS A 116 -3.11 -13.92 11.31
N LEU A 117 -2.18 -14.43 12.12
CA LEU A 117 -0.75 -14.42 11.79
C LEU A 117 -0.47 -15.20 10.50
N ALA A 118 -1.07 -16.37 10.32
CA ALA A 118 -0.95 -17.13 9.09
C ALA A 118 -1.46 -16.33 7.87
N CYS A 119 -2.59 -15.63 7.99
CA CYS A 119 -3.09 -14.74 6.93
C CYS A 119 -2.13 -13.59 6.62
N VAL A 120 -1.54 -12.96 7.65
CA VAL A 120 -0.54 -11.89 7.47
C VAL A 120 0.69 -12.42 6.74
N LEU A 121 1.23 -13.57 7.19
CA LEU A 121 2.40 -14.16 6.55
C LEU A 121 2.11 -14.61 5.11
N LEU A 122 0.93 -15.18 4.84
CA LEU A 122 0.52 -15.52 3.48
C LEU A 122 0.41 -14.28 2.59
N ALA A 123 -0.16 -13.18 3.09
CA ALA A 123 -0.23 -11.92 2.35
C ALA A 123 1.18 -11.37 2.07
N VAL A 124 2.05 -11.34 3.07
CA VAL A 124 3.46 -10.94 2.91
C VAL A 124 4.16 -11.79 1.85
N MET A 125 3.96 -13.11 1.89
CA MET A 125 4.51 -14.03 0.89
C MET A 125 3.94 -13.78 -0.50
N ALA A 126 2.63 -13.56 -0.62
CA ALA A 126 1.98 -13.29 -1.89
C ALA A 126 2.54 -12.03 -2.59
N PHE A 127 2.75 -10.95 -1.83
CA PHE A 127 3.39 -9.74 -2.35
C PHE A 127 4.88 -9.95 -2.65
N ARG A 128 5.58 -10.66 -1.76
CA ARG A 128 7.05 -10.87 -1.90
C ARG A 128 7.39 -11.77 -3.10
N PHE A 129 6.57 -12.76 -3.38
CA PHE A 129 6.79 -13.70 -4.50
C PHE A 129 6.00 -13.33 -5.75
N ASP A 130 5.40 -12.13 -5.78
CA ASP A 130 4.64 -11.63 -6.93
C ASP A 130 3.61 -12.66 -7.46
N TRP A 131 2.82 -13.25 -6.56
CA TRP A 131 1.79 -14.23 -6.95
C TRP A 131 0.74 -13.64 -7.89
N PHE A 132 0.54 -12.33 -7.83
CA PHE A 132 -0.38 -11.59 -8.70
C PHE A 132 0.27 -11.12 -10.00
N ARG A 133 1.57 -11.41 -10.21
CA ARG A 133 2.37 -10.99 -11.37
C ARG A 133 2.34 -9.48 -11.62
N TYR A 134 2.28 -8.70 -10.56
CA TYR A 134 2.28 -7.23 -10.68
C TYR A 134 3.64 -6.70 -11.14
N ASP A 135 4.73 -7.20 -10.53
CA ASP A 135 6.10 -6.79 -10.84
C ASP A 135 6.62 -7.44 -12.13
N SER A 136 6.07 -8.61 -12.51
CA SER A 136 6.49 -9.38 -13.68
C SER A 136 5.62 -9.14 -14.92
N TYR A 137 4.59 -8.29 -14.81
CA TYR A 137 3.68 -8.03 -15.92
C TYR A 137 4.28 -7.02 -16.89
N VAL A 138 4.43 -7.42 -18.15
CA VAL A 138 4.65 -6.53 -19.30
C VAL A 138 3.49 -6.76 -20.27
N PRO A 139 2.79 -5.71 -20.72
CA PRO A 139 1.65 -5.87 -21.61
C PRO A 139 2.10 -6.33 -23.00
N ASP A 140 1.26 -7.14 -23.66
CA ASP A 140 1.47 -7.53 -25.06
C ASP A 140 1.35 -6.31 -25.98
N GLU A 141 2.13 -6.26 -27.06
CA GLU A 141 2.14 -5.17 -28.05
C GLU A 141 0.73 -4.84 -28.56
N GLY A 142 -0.09 -5.85 -28.80
CA GLY A 142 -1.48 -5.66 -29.29
C GLY A 142 -2.46 -5.08 -28.27
N LYS A 143 -2.07 -4.92 -27.01
CA LYS A 143 -2.92 -4.34 -25.93
C LYS A 143 -2.54 -2.91 -25.59
N VAL A 144 -1.47 -2.38 -26.16
CA VAL A 144 -0.95 -1.05 -25.92
C VAL A 144 -1.16 -0.22 -27.16
N ALA A 145 -1.84 0.92 -27.08
CA ALA A 145 -2.03 1.83 -28.21
C ALA A 145 -0.79 2.73 -28.40
N GLU A 146 -0.27 3.26 -27.32
CA GLU A 146 0.85 4.22 -27.27
C GLU A 146 1.59 4.08 -25.95
N ALA A 147 2.85 4.50 -25.92
CA ALA A 147 3.66 4.48 -24.72
C ALA A 147 4.39 5.80 -24.54
N ALA A 148 4.73 6.10 -23.29
CA ALA A 148 5.65 7.17 -22.92
C ALA A 148 6.77 6.58 -22.06
N VAL A 149 7.98 7.13 -22.15
CA VAL A 149 9.15 6.67 -21.39
C VAL A 149 9.68 7.81 -20.56
N GLU A 150 9.72 7.63 -19.25
CA GLU A 150 10.37 8.54 -18.32
C GLU A 150 11.71 7.95 -17.86
N ILE A 151 12.78 8.71 -17.98
CA ILE A 151 14.09 8.35 -17.45
C ILE A 151 14.33 9.21 -16.21
N ARG A 152 14.17 8.63 -15.02
CA ARG A 152 14.53 9.31 -13.77
C ARG A 152 16.03 9.20 -13.53
N LEU A 153 16.70 10.33 -13.66
CA LEU A 153 18.09 10.45 -13.23
C LEU A 153 18.11 10.79 -11.74
N ASP A 154 18.98 10.14 -10.99
CA ASP A 154 19.14 10.32 -9.53
C ASP A 154 19.57 11.75 -9.14
N SER A 155 19.93 12.56 -10.11
CA SER A 155 20.34 13.96 -9.98
C SER A 155 19.16 14.91 -10.08
N GLY A 156 18.12 14.85 -9.34
CA GLY A 156 17.02 15.83 -9.11
C GLY A 156 16.71 16.91 -10.18
N TRP A 157 17.45 16.94 -11.27
CA TRP A 157 17.42 17.94 -12.32
C TRP A 157 16.59 17.52 -13.55
N ALA A 158 16.03 16.32 -13.54
CA ALA A 158 15.26 15.78 -14.66
C ALA A 158 13.76 15.99 -14.52
N ASN A 159 13.34 16.93 -13.70
CA ASN A 159 11.96 17.36 -13.71
C ASN A 159 11.72 18.20 -14.95
N PHE A 160 10.62 17.92 -15.66
CA PHE A 160 10.22 18.76 -16.77
C PHE A 160 9.96 20.16 -16.26
N LEU A 161 10.77 21.12 -16.78
CA LEU A 161 10.70 22.52 -16.45
C LEU A 161 9.96 23.22 -17.57
N GLU A 162 8.84 23.81 -17.28
CA GLU A 162 8.21 24.76 -18.17
C GLU A 162 8.56 26.17 -17.68
N ILE A 163 9.20 26.94 -18.57
CA ILE A 163 9.60 28.31 -18.31
C ILE A 163 8.63 29.22 -19.07
N GLU A 164 7.68 29.79 -18.37
CA GLU A 164 6.75 30.76 -18.95
C GLU A 164 7.12 32.16 -18.51
N PRO A 165 7.20 33.15 -19.48
CA PRO A 165 7.34 34.56 -19.12
C PRO A 165 6.02 35.02 -18.47
N LYS A 166 6.11 35.56 -17.25
CA LYS A 166 4.98 36.20 -16.59
C LYS A 166 4.77 37.60 -17.12
N GLU A 167 3.55 38.13 -16.97
CA GLU A 167 3.21 39.51 -17.39
C GLU A 167 4.06 40.60 -16.74
N ASP A 168 4.68 40.34 -15.61
CA ASP A 168 5.59 41.24 -14.89
C ASP A 168 7.05 41.18 -15.39
N GLY A 169 7.32 40.41 -16.45
CA GLY A 169 8.66 40.20 -17.01
C GLY A 169 9.55 39.24 -16.23
N THR A 170 9.05 38.60 -15.19
CA THR A 170 9.76 37.52 -14.49
C THR A 170 9.51 36.16 -15.16
N LEU A 171 10.47 35.23 -15.02
CA LEU A 171 10.31 33.87 -15.52
C LEU A 171 9.58 33.04 -14.47
N GLY A 172 8.41 32.52 -14.82
CA GLY A 172 7.73 31.50 -14.03
C GLY A 172 8.34 30.14 -14.36
N ILE A 173 8.79 29.41 -13.33
CA ILE A 173 9.28 28.04 -13.47
C ILE A 173 8.22 27.14 -12.86
N THR A 174 7.61 26.28 -13.66
CA THR A 174 6.66 25.27 -13.19
C THR A 174 7.33 23.91 -13.30
N TYR A 175 7.29 23.16 -12.19
CA TYR A 175 7.80 21.79 -12.11
C TYR A 175 6.63 20.84 -12.32
N TYR A 176 6.78 19.92 -13.25
CA TYR A 176 5.79 18.90 -13.51
C TYR A 176 6.37 17.51 -13.17
N ASP A 177 5.53 16.63 -12.63
CA ASP A 177 5.86 15.21 -12.55
C ASP A 177 5.74 14.61 -13.97
N GLY A 178 6.78 13.90 -14.41
CA GLY A 178 6.80 13.28 -15.73
C GLY A 178 5.61 12.34 -15.97
N VAL A 179 5.15 11.67 -14.90
CA VAL A 179 3.97 10.78 -14.97
C VAL A 179 2.69 11.54 -15.35
N GLU A 180 2.57 12.82 -14.98
CA GLU A 180 1.38 13.63 -15.28
C GLU A 180 1.40 14.20 -16.71
N ILE A 181 2.57 14.55 -17.24
CA ILE A 181 2.71 15.25 -18.52
C ILE A 181 2.99 14.32 -19.68
N LEU A 182 3.76 13.28 -19.46
CA LEU A 182 4.19 12.37 -20.54
C LEU A 182 3.02 11.79 -21.35
N PRO A 183 1.88 11.41 -20.76
CA PRO A 183 0.73 10.92 -21.52
C PRO A 183 0.17 11.91 -22.54
N ASP A 184 0.29 13.22 -22.27
CA ASP A 184 -0.25 14.28 -23.13
C ASP A 184 0.76 14.77 -24.18
N HIS A 185 2.06 14.52 -23.98
CA HIS A 185 3.12 15.10 -24.82
C HIS A 185 4.00 14.07 -25.52
N MET A 186 4.01 12.81 -25.09
CA MET A 186 4.83 11.77 -25.69
C MET A 186 3.99 10.57 -26.13
N HIS A 187 3.83 10.41 -27.43
CA HIS A 187 3.05 9.34 -28.07
C HIS A 187 3.97 8.45 -28.90
N ILE A 188 4.58 7.45 -28.29
CA ILE A 188 5.42 6.50 -29.00
C ILE A 188 4.53 5.40 -29.56
N THR A 189 4.35 5.39 -30.89
CA THR A 189 3.55 4.38 -31.60
C THR A 189 4.37 3.15 -32.01
N ASN A 190 5.70 3.29 -32.16
CA ASN A 190 6.59 2.14 -32.35
C ASN A 190 6.89 1.50 -30.99
N LEU A 191 6.05 0.55 -30.59
CA LEU A 191 6.07 -0.04 -29.25
C LEU A 191 7.17 -1.07 -29.04
N ALA A 192 7.66 -1.72 -30.10
CA ALA A 192 8.62 -2.82 -30.00
C ALA A 192 9.90 -2.47 -29.20
N PRO A 193 10.57 -1.29 -29.41
CA PRO A 193 11.73 -0.92 -28.60
C PRO A 193 11.38 -0.65 -27.13
N VAL A 194 10.21 -0.03 -26.89
CA VAL A 194 9.77 0.32 -25.53
C VAL A 194 9.46 -0.94 -24.72
N LEU A 195 8.71 -1.85 -25.29
CA LEU A 195 8.38 -3.13 -24.65
C LEU A 195 9.63 -3.96 -24.40
N ARG A 196 10.60 -3.93 -25.30
CA ARG A 196 11.89 -4.61 -25.11
C ARG A 196 12.67 -4.04 -23.92
N ILE A 197 12.67 -2.71 -23.74
CA ILE A 197 13.28 -2.06 -22.56
C ILE A 197 12.53 -2.46 -21.29
N ALA A 198 11.19 -2.49 -21.34
CA ALA A 198 10.37 -2.91 -20.21
C ALA A 198 10.61 -4.37 -19.82
N GLU A 199 10.76 -5.27 -20.80
CA GLU A 199 11.12 -6.67 -20.57
C GLU A 199 12.50 -6.83 -19.95
N GLN A 200 13.50 -6.10 -20.45
CA GLN A 200 14.84 -6.11 -19.89
C GLN A 200 14.84 -5.59 -18.44
N GLY A 201 14.13 -4.48 -18.19
CA GLY A 201 13.98 -3.93 -16.84
C GLY A 201 13.31 -4.89 -15.87
N ARG A 202 12.25 -5.58 -16.32
CA ARG A 202 11.59 -6.64 -15.55
C ARG A 202 12.57 -7.77 -15.21
N ASP A 203 13.30 -8.28 -16.20
CA ASP A 203 14.21 -9.42 -16.02
C ASP A 203 15.35 -9.06 -15.07
N GLU A 204 15.91 -7.85 -15.16
CA GLU A 204 16.88 -7.34 -14.21
C GLU A 204 16.31 -7.18 -12.80
N ALA A 205 15.08 -6.71 -12.65
CA ALA A 205 14.42 -6.57 -11.36
C ALA A 205 14.20 -7.94 -10.69
N LEU A 206 13.75 -8.93 -11.47
CA LEU A 206 13.59 -10.31 -11.01
C LEU A 206 14.93 -10.92 -10.59
N GLU A 207 15.99 -10.73 -11.38
CA GLU A 207 17.33 -11.22 -11.05
C GLU A 207 17.89 -10.59 -9.76
N ARG A 208 17.70 -9.27 -9.57
CA ARG A 208 18.10 -8.59 -8.33
C ARG A 208 17.35 -9.15 -7.13
N ARG A 209 16.04 -9.40 -7.27
CA ARG A 209 15.21 -10.02 -6.22
C ARG A 209 15.76 -11.41 -5.85
N ASP A 210 16.08 -12.23 -6.82
CA ASP A 210 16.61 -13.59 -6.61
C ASP A 210 18.03 -13.57 -6.00
N LYS A 211 18.88 -12.63 -6.39
CA LYS A 211 20.21 -12.43 -5.78
C LYS A 211 20.10 -12.01 -4.30
N GLN A 212 19.14 -11.15 -3.97
CA GLN A 212 18.87 -10.80 -2.57
C GLN A 212 18.45 -12.02 -1.75
N MET A 213 17.63 -12.91 -2.33
CA MET A 213 17.21 -14.15 -1.65
C MET A 213 18.38 -15.11 -1.40
N ARG A 214 19.27 -15.30 -2.39
CA ARG A 214 20.43 -16.19 -2.25
C ARG A 214 21.43 -15.72 -1.19
N ARG A 215 21.68 -14.43 -1.07
CA ARG A 215 22.56 -13.87 -0.02
C ARG A 215 22.11 -14.21 1.39
N PHE A 216 20.82 -14.46 1.60
CA PHE A 216 20.29 -14.92 2.88
C PHE A 216 20.64 -16.35 3.19
N THR A 217 20.46 -17.25 2.21
CA THR A 217 20.77 -18.68 2.37
C THR A 217 22.25 -18.88 2.62
N ASP A 218 23.13 -18.10 1.98
CA ASP A 218 24.57 -18.23 2.11
C ASP A 218 25.10 -17.71 3.46
N HIS A 219 24.45 -16.69 4.06
CA HIS A 219 24.81 -16.21 5.41
C HIS A 219 24.39 -17.17 6.52
N GLU A 220 23.26 -17.87 6.37
CA GLU A 220 22.84 -18.89 7.34
C GLU A 220 23.73 -20.15 7.29
N THR A 221 24.17 -20.54 6.10
CA THR A 221 25.10 -21.70 5.94
C THR A 221 26.53 -21.40 6.38
N ALA A 222 26.94 -20.14 6.44
CA ALA A 222 28.27 -19.74 6.91
C ALA A 222 28.34 -19.52 8.44
N ALA A 223 27.21 -19.45 9.12
CA ALA A 223 27.09 -19.20 10.56
C ALA A 223 26.78 -20.47 11.38
N GLY A 224 26.62 -21.63 10.74
CA GLY A 224 26.43 -22.96 11.35
C GLY A 224 27.67 -23.84 11.13
#